data_449497d49c74d7582da889d480b56d9e
#
_entry.id   449497d49c74d7582da889d480b56d9e
#
_cell.length_a   1.000
_cell.length_b   1.000
_cell.length_c   1.000
_cell.angle_alpha   90.00
_cell.angle_beta   90.00
_cell.angle_gamma   90.00
#
_symmetry.space_group_name_H-M   'P 1'
#
loop_
_entity.id
_entity.type
_entity.pdbx_description
1 polymer ?
#
loop_
_entity_poly.entity_id
_entity_poly.type
_entity_poly.pdbx_seq_one_letter_code
_entity_poly.pdbx_strand_id
1 'polypeptide(L)'
;MRTRAALLLALLAAGPIAACHPSASESSAVSSAPPPREAAPPVTVVGPGRDARTPEADGGPDEDASAPTSAVSLTDASAAPPPGMRLVPGGEFTMGADAGGQGDERPAHRVTLAPFWLDVTEVTHEAYAECVAARACRPPDPKILARFGGVFVSPRRPVTGISWADARAYCAFRGGRLPREAELERAVRGDDGRRFPWGNEPPTHERTVFQTSKTDEVGAHPSGRGPYGHDDLAGNVWEWMEDLYDPLAYTRPGASRGEPGTCEEILEAQRRLRAEGKQGFTGSNPIPTECERSIRAGAYNYDADGLRSTNRVHHPGSFRLLMTGVRCARSPG
;
A
#
# COMPACT_ATOMS: atom_id res chain seq x y z
N MET A 1 -68.86 13.40 -34.63
CA MET A 1 -69.01 14.34 -33.53
C MET A 1 -67.57 14.66 -33.06
N ARG A 2 -67.18 15.92 -33.20
CA ARG A 2 -65.81 16.43 -32.93
C ARG A 2 -65.80 16.99 -31.48
N THR A 3 -64.88 16.60 -30.64
CA THR A 3 -64.60 17.31 -29.39
C THR A 3 -63.11 17.64 -29.31
N ARG A 4 -62.84 18.94 -29.27
CA ARG A 4 -61.51 19.57 -29.16
C ARG A 4 -61.07 19.51 -27.70
N ALA A 5 -59.84 19.08 -27.42
CA ALA A 5 -59.17 19.26 -26.14
C ALA A 5 -58.23 20.47 -26.23
N ALA A 6 -58.40 21.41 -25.31
CA ALA A 6 -57.67 22.66 -25.24
C ALA A 6 -56.28 22.44 -24.59
N LEU A 7 -55.28 23.04 -25.22
CA LEU A 7 -53.92 23.10 -24.74
C LEU A 7 -53.76 24.30 -23.78
N LEU A 8 -53.49 24.06 -22.50
CA LEU A 8 -53.12 25.12 -21.54
C LEU A 8 -51.59 25.27 -21.54
N LEU A 9 -51.14 26.42 -22.02
CA LEU A 9 -49.74 26.85 -21.94
C LEU A 9 -49.54 27.52 -20.56
N ALA A 10 -48.71 26.93 -19.68
CA ALA A 10 -48.25 27.60 -18.48
C ALA A 10 -46.89 28.24 -18.75
N LEU A 11 -46.84 29.55 -18.83
CA LEU A 11 -45.63 30.36 -18.80
C LEU A 11 -45.05 30.32 -17.36
N LEU A 12 -43.87 29.75 -17.17
CA LEU A 12 -43.07 29.95 -15.98
C LEU A 12 -42.02 31.04 -16.26
N ALA A 13 -42.12 32.12 -15.52
CA ALA A 13 -41.20 33.25 -15.54
C ALA A 13 -39.85 32.86 -14.93
N ALA A 14 -38.79 33.04 -15.69
CA ALA A 14 -37.40 32.94 -15.21
C ALA A 14 -37.02 34.24 -14.49
N GLY A 15 -36.79 34.14 -13.16
CA GLY A 15 -36.14 35.19 -12.39
C GLY A 15 -34.61 35.05 -12.46
N PRO A 16 -33.86 36.14 -12.36
CA PRO A 16 -32.41 36.10 -12.51
C PRO A 16 -31.72 35.51 -11.25
N ILE A 17 -30.87 34.51 -11.48
CA ILE A 17 -29.99 33.98 -10.44
C ILE A 17 -28.80 34.96 -10.28
N ALA A 18 -28.75 35.62 -9.12
CA ALA A 18 -27.63 36.47 -8.74
C ALA A 18 -26.39 35.57 -8.48
N ALA A 19 -25.36 35.75 -9.29
CA ALA A 19 -24.04 35.16 -9.08
C ALA A 19 -23.35 35.87 -7.91
N CYS A 20 -23.17 35.19 -6.79
CA CYS A 20 -22.26 35.62 -5.73
C CYS A 20 -20.82 35.36 -6.16
N HIS A 21 -20.09 36.41 -6.46
CA HIS A 21 -18.64 36.40 -6.56
C HIS A 21 -18.06 36.51 -5.13
N PRO A 22 -17.12 35.66 -4.70
CA PRO A 22 -16.34 35.96 -3.53
C PRO A 22 -15.27 37.01 -3.88
N SER A 23 -15.30 38.12 -3.15
CA SER A 23 -14.29 39.19 -3.18
C SER A 23 -12.94 38.62 -2.70
N ALA A 24 -11.91 38.78 -3.51
CA ALA A 24 -10.51 38.55 -3.13
C ALA A 24 -10.11 39.59 -2.07
N SER A 25 -9.82 39.12 -0.86
CA SER A 25 -9.09 39.89 0.14
C SER A 25 -7.59 39.63 -0.05
N GLU A 26 -6.88 40.65 -0.46
CA GLU A 26 -5.41 40.67 -0.47
C GLU A 26 -4.92 40.48 0.97
N SER A 27 -4.30 39.34 1.26
CA SER A 27 -3.53 39.10 2.46
C SER A 27 -2.05 39.27 2.12
N SER A 28 -1.47 40.35 2.62
CA SER A 28 -0.05 40.67 2.56
C SER A 28 0.75 39.56 3.26
N ALA A 29 1.48 38.76 2.50
CA ALA A 29 2.44 37.81 3.03
C ALA A 29 3.66 38.53 3.58
N VAL A 30 3.78 38.62 4.89
CA VAL A 30 5.03 38.96 5.58
C VAL A 30 5.90 37.71 5.57
N SER A 31 6.94 37.74 4.73
CA SER A 31 8.01 36.76 4.69
C SER A 31 8.89 36.96 5.94
N SER A 32 8.78 36.07 6.93
CA SER A 32 9.73 35.94 8.03
C SER A 32 10.64 34.75 7.77
N ALA A 33 11.86 35.03 7.29
CA ALA A 33 12.94 34.07 7.23
C ALA A 33 13.37 33.67 8.66
N PRO A 34 13.66 32.39 8.92
CA PRO A 34 14.18 31.96 10.21
C PRO A 34 15.62 32.46 10.40
N PRO A 35 16.05 32.75 11.66
CA PRO A 35 17.41 33.20 11.94
C PRO A 35 18.45 32.10 11.67
N PRO A 36 19.70 32.46 11.34
CA PRO A 36 20.76 31.50 11.10
C PRO A 36 21.09 30.71 12.37
N ARG A 37 21.21 29.38 12.20
CA ARG A 37 21.65 28.47 13.27
C ARG A 37 23.11 28.73 13.58
N GLU A 38 23.39 28.99 14.83
CA GLU A 38 24.71 29.07 15.45
C GLU A 38 25.43 27.71 15.35
N ALA A 39 26.67 27.75 14.86
CA ALA A 39 27.47 26.54 14.66
C ALA A 39 27.92 26.00 16.04
N ALA A 40 27.69 24.70 16.28
CA ALA A 40 28.16 23.99 17.43
C ALA A 40 29.70 23.82 17.38
N PRO A 41 30.40 23.91 18.53
CA PRO A 41 31.85 23.77 18.59
C PRO A 41 32.29 22.33 18.33
N PRO A 42 33.54 22.09 17.81
CA PRO A 42 34.04 20.77 17.49
C PRO A 42 34.26 19.92 18.73
N VAL A 43 33.73 18.68 18.67
CA VAL A 43 33.97 17.67 19.71
C VAL A 43 35.35 17.03 19.47
N THR A 44 36.25 17.22 20.42
CA THR A 44 37.57 16.59 20.44
C THR A 44 37.42 15.13 20.85
N VAL A 45 37.72 14.21 19.95
CA VAL A 45 37.80 12.77 20.24
C VAL A 45 39.14 12.44 20.84
N VAL A 46 39.13 12.11 22.13
CA VAL A 46 40.31 11.54 22.83
C VAL A 46 40.25 10.02 22.64
N GLY A 47 41.20 9.48 21.94
CA GLY A 47 41.40 8.03 21.76
C GLY A 47 42.00 7.38 23.01
N PRO A 48 41.63 6.14 23.37
CA PRO A 48 42.26 5.41 24.45
C PRO A 48 43.57 4.79 24.00
N GLY A 49 44.61 4.97 24.89
CA GLY A 49 45.96 4.49 24.72
C GLY A 49 46.06 2.95 24.67
N ARG A 50 47.05 2.53 23.93
CA ARG A 50 47.54 1.15 23.91
C ARG A 50 48.32 0.85 25.21
N ASP A 51 47.99 -0.25 25.87
CA ASP A 51 48.93 -0.99 26.68
C ASP A 51 48.86 -2.47 26.34
N ALA A 52 50.03 -2.93 25.90
CA ALA A 52 50.33 -4.32 25.55
C ALA A 52 50.65 -5.12 26.79
N ARG A 53 50.07 -6.29 26.97
CA ARG A 53 50.69 -7.44 27.65
C ARG A 53 50.02 -8.73 27.19
N THR A 54 50.77 -9.53 26.49
CA THR A 54 50.54 -10.96 26.29
C THR A 54 50.90 -11.74 27.56
N PRO A 55 50.24 -12.86 27.81
CA PRO A 55 50.99 -14.08 28.15
C PRO A 55 50.69 -15.25 27.20
N GLU A 56 51.70 -16.08 27.10
CA GLU A 56 51.83 -17.25 26.26
C GLU A 56 50.98 -18.46 26.64
N ALA A 57 50.93 -19.34 25.69
CA ALA A 57 50.29 -20.61 25.52
C ALA A 57 50.35 -21.60 26.69
N ASP A 58 49.33 -22.45 26.81
CA ASP A 58 49.55 -23.88 26.94
C ASP A 58 48.43 -24.67 26.22
N GLY A 59 48.82 -25.80 25.63
CA GLY A 59 48.09 -26.53 24.65
C GLY A 59 47.22 -27.66 25.20
N GLY A 60 46.43 -28.20 24.30
CA GLY A 60 45.77 -29.48 24.40
C GLY A 60 44.57 -29.54 23.47
N PRO A 61 44.44 -30.60 22.66
CA PRO A 61 43.42 -30.69 21.63
C PRO A 61 42.17 -31.42 22.18
N ASP A 62 41.00 -30.91 21.90
CA ASP A 62 39.76 -31.72 21.99
C ASP A 62 38.76 -31.33 20.91
N GLU A 63 38.60 -32.27 20.02
CA GLU A 63 37.44 -32.82 19.36
C GLU A 63 36.32 -31.86 18.84
N ASP A 64 36.29 -31.78 17.54
CA ASP A 64 35.21 -32.01 16.61
C ASP A 64 33.76 -31.93 17.21
N ALA A 65 33.11 -30.79 17.00
CA ALA A 65 31.67 -30.70 16.96
C ALA A 65 31.29 -29.78 15.80
N SER A 66 31.38 -30.29 14.58
CA SER A 66 30.75 -29.73 13.40
C SER A 66 29.25 -29.72 13.58
N ALA A 67 28.70 -28.56 13.99
CA ALA A 67 27.29 -28.30 13.84
C ALA A 67 26.95 -28.22 12.34
N PRO A 68 25.96 -28.95 11.84
CA PRO A 68 25.57 -28.83 10.44
C PRO A 68 25.01 -27.44 10.20
N THR A 69 25.74 -26.63 9.46
CA THR A 69 25.21 -25.46 8.80
C THR A 69 24.17 -25.96 7.79
N SER A 70 22.92 -25.99 8.18
CA SER A 70 21.82 -26.25 7.26
C SER A 70 21.79 -25.12 6.23
N ALA A 71 22.52 -25.32 5.15
CA ALA A 71 22.32 -24.58 3.93
C ALA A 71 20.86 -24.85 3.52
N VAL A 72 20.00 -23.86 3.68
CA VAL A 72 18.66 -23.87 3.10
C VAL A 72 18.84 -24.00 1.62
N SER A 73 18.60 -25.19 1.11
CA SER A 73 18.69 -25.53 -0.29
C SER A 73 17.68 -24.64 -1.06
N LEU A 74 18.20 -23.77 -1.92
CA LEU A 74 17.44 -22.89 -2.82
C LEU A 74 16.79 -23.66 -3.99
N THR A 75 16.51 -24.94 -3.84
CA THR A 75 16.02 -25.79 -4.91
C THR A 75 14.64 -26.37 -4.58
N ASP A 76 13.61 -25.55 -4.73
CA ASP A 76 12.33 -26.05 -5.24
C ASP A 76 11.59 -24.99 -6.09
N ALA A 77 12.33 -24.38 -7.02
CA ALA A 77 11.77 -23.53 -8.07
C ALA A 77 11.30 -24.35 -9.30
N SER A 78 11.03 -25.66 -9.13
CA SER A 78 10.67 -26.53 -10.27
C SER A 78 9.18 -26.51 -10.62
N ALA A 79 8.33 -25.90 -9.80
CA ALA A 79 6.93 -25.73 -10.16
C ALA A 79 6.78 -24.58 -11.17
N ALA A 80 6.12 -24.85 -12.30
CA ALA A 80 5.79 -23.81 -13.26
C ALA A 80 5.05 -22.64 -12.56
N PRO A 81 5.35 -21.39 -12.93
CA PRO A 81 4.69 -20.24 -12.31
C PRO A 81 3.17 -20.35 -12.45
N PRO A 82 2.40 -20.06 -11.41
CA PRO A 82 0.95 -19.97 -11.53
C PRO A 82 0.56 -18.97 -12.63
N PRO A 83 -0.47 -19.24 -13.43
CA PRO A 83 -0.88 -18.34 -14.50
C PRO A 83 -1.12 -16.92 -14.01
N GLY A 84 -0.52 -15.93 -14.69
CA GLY A 84 -0.62 -14.51 -14.36
C GLY A 84 0.18 -14.05 -13.15
N MET A 85 1.03 -14.91 -12.57
CA MET A 85 1.89 -14.57 -11.45
C MET A 85 3.37 -14.55 -11.83
N ARG A 86 4.17 -13.78 -11.09
CA ARG A 86 5.64 -13.78 -11.13
C ARG A 86 6.21 -13.98 -9.74
N LEU A 87 7.39 -14.57 -9.69
CA LEU A 87 8.10 -14.78 -8.43
C LEU A 87 8.73 -13.47 -7.96
N VAL A 88 8.45 -13.10 -6.72
CA VAL A 88 9.24 -12.13 -5.96
C VAL A 88 10.23 -12.95 -5.13
N PRO A 89 11.54 -12.74 -5.32
CA PRO A 89 12.55 -13.50 -4.60
C PRO A 89 12.49 -13.18 -3.09
N GLY A 90 12.66 -14.20 -2.29
CA GLY A 90 12.83 -14.05 -0.85
C GLY A 90 14.11 -13.27 -0.50
N GLY A 91 14.37 -13.14 0.78
CA GLY A 91 15.54 -12.46 1.31
C GLY A 91 15.21 -11.26 2.16
N GLU A 92 16.24 -10.58 2.59
CA GLU A 92 16.17 -9.40 3.44
C GLU A 92 16.03 -8.13 2.60
N PHE A 93 15.19 -7.20 3.04
CA PHE A 93 15.08 -5.86 2.46
C PHE A 93 14.80 -4.83 3.55
N THR A 94 14.95 -3.55 3.22
CA THR A 94 14.57 -2.46 4.13
C THR A 94 13.13 -2.04 3.87
N MET A 95 12.25 -2.22 4.84
CA MET A 95 10.86 -1.77 4.86
C MET A 95 10.75 -0.43 5.58
N GLY A 96 9.87 0.45 5.11
CA GLY A 96 9.66 1.77 5.72
C GLY A 96 10.70 2.80 5.30
N ALA A 97 10.72 3.93 5.99
CA ALA A 97 11.61 5.06 5.72
C ALA A 97 12.03 5.76 7.02
N ASP A 98 13.24 6.33 7.06
CA ASP A 98 13.69 7.17 8.19
C ASP A 98 13.38 8.65 7.97
N ALA A 99 13.23 9.06 6.71
CA ALA A 99 12.95 10.43 6.30
C ALA A 99 11.88 10.48 5.20
N GLY A 100 11.14 11.57 5.16
CA GLY A 100 9.98 11.67 4.26
C GLY A 100 8.82 10.79 4.75
N GLY A 101 7.68 10.84 4.10
CA GLY A 101 6.53 10.04 4.44
C GLY A 101 5.89 10.37 5.79
N GLN A 102 4.95 9.53 6.20
CA GLN A 102 4.19 9.68 7.44
C GLN A 102 4.87 8.96 8.61
N GLY A 103 4.35 9.16 9.81
CA GLY A 103 4.96 8.61 11.01
C GLY A 103 4.86 7.09 11.12
N ASP A 104 3.81 6.51 10.56
CA ASP A 104 3.57 5.06 10.54
C ASP A 104 4.39 4.30 9.48
N GLU A 105 5.11 5.05 8.62
CA GLU A 105 6.11 4.53 7.70
C GLU A 105 7.51 4.38 8.35
N ARG A 106 7.64 4.71 9.64
CA ARG A 106 8.91 4.77 10.38
C ARG A 106 8.95 3.86 11.61
N PRO A 107 10.15 3.45 12.01
CA PRO A 107 11.44 3.62 11.35
C PRO A 107 11.62 2.68 10.16
N ALA A 108 12.60 2.97 9.31
CA ALA A 108 13.10 1.96 8.38
C ALA A 108 13.68 0.78 9.18
N HIS A 109 13.37 -0.44 8.77
CA HIS A 109 13.79 -1.63 9.47
C HIS A 109 14.02 -2.80 8.50
N ARG A 110 14.79 -3.79 8.92
CA ARG A 110 15.07 -4.97 8.11
C ARG A 110 13.96 -5.99 8.25
N VAL A 111 13.46 -6.47 7.11
CA VAL A 111 12.45 -7.54 7.03
C VAL A 111 12.98 -8.66 6.18
N THR A 112 12.82 -9.90 6.65
CA THR A 112 13.17 -11.10 5.90
C THR A 112 11.91 -11.82 5.47
N LEU A 113 11.79 -12.08 4.16
CA LEU A 113 10.65 -12.77 3.56
C LEU A 113 11.10 -14.06 2.86
N ALA A 114 10.27 -15.10 2.92
CA ALA A 114 10.36 -16.21 1.99
C ALA A 114 9.99 -15.75 0.56
N PRO A 115 10.41 -16.44 -0.50
CA PRO A 115 9.95 -16.16 -1.86
C PRO A 115 8.45 -16.40 -1.96
N PHE A 116 7.78 -15.64 -2.84
CA PHE A 116 6.34 -15.75 -3.07
C PHE A 116 5.97 -15.39 -4.51
N TRP A 117 4.90 -15.98 -5.01
CA TRP A 117 4.27 -15.58 -6.26
C TRP A 117 3.33 -14.41 -6.01
N LEU A 118 3.33 -13.44 -6.90
CA LEU A 118 2.44 -12.27 -6.87
C LEU A 118 1.80 -12.10 -8.25
N ASP A 119 0.52 -11.74 -8.31
CA ASP A 119 -0.15 -11.39 -9.56
C ASP A 119 0.60 -10.26 -10.26
N VAL A 120 0.79 -10.39 -11.57
CA VAL A 120 1.51 -9.39 -12.38
C VAL A 120 0.81 -8.04 -12.36
N THR A 121 -0.53 -8.05 -12.37
CA THR A 121 -1.41 -6.87 -12.35
C THR A 121 -2.44 -7.01 -11.24
N GLU A 122 -3.27 -6.00 -11.04
CA GLU A 122 -4.49 -6.13 -10.25
C GLU A 122 -5.46 -7.13 -10.91
N VAL A 123 -6.37 -7.68 -10.12
CA VAL A 123 -7.46 -8.54 -10.59
C VAL A 123 -8.45 -7.71 -11.39
N THR A 124 -8.81 -8.17 -12.59
CA THR A 124 -9.75 -7.48 -13.47
C THR A 124 -11.22 -7.80 -13.12
N HIS A 125 -12.14 -6.96 -13.59
CA HIS A 125 -13.58 -7.25 -13.51
C HIS A 125 -13.94 -8.58 -14.20
N GLU A 126 -13.34 -8.89 -15.34
CA GLU A 126 -13.57 -10.14 -16.07
C GLU A 126 -13.15 -11.35 -15.24
N ALA A 127 -11.92 -11.33 -14.71
CA ALA A 127 -11.42 -12.42 -13.87
C ALA A 127 -12.23 -12.59 -12.57
N TYR A 128 -12.65 -11.48 -11.96
CA TYR A 128 -13.49 -11.54 -10.78
C TYR A 128 -14.89 -12.08 -11.06
N ALA A 129 -15.46 -11.80 -12.25
CA ALA A 129 -16.76 -12.32 -12.67
C ALA A 129 -16.79 -13.85 -12.76
N GLU A 130 -15.67 -14.50 -13.09
CA GLU A 130 -15.56 -15.96 -13.06
C GLU A 130 -15.80 -16.52 -11.65
N CYS A 131 -15.23 -15.89 -10.63
CA CYS A 131 -15.45 -16.29 -9.23
C CYS A 131 -16.89 -16.08 -8.79
N VAL A 132 -17.53 -15.00 -9.24
CA VAL A 132 -18.95 -14.73 -8.98
C VAL A 132 -19.83 -15.79 -9.67
N ALA A 133 -19.55 -16.14 -10.92
CA ALA A 133 -20.25 -17.19 -11.67
C ALA A 133 -20.11 -18.57 -11.00
N ALA A 134 -18.95 -18.86 -10.44
CA ALA A 134 -18.70 -20.07 -9.64
C ALA A 134 -19.33 -20.02 -8.24
N ARG A 135 -20.01 -18.91 -7.86
CA ARG A 135 -20.60 -18.66 -6.53
C ARG A 135 -19.60 -18.69 -5.38
N ALA A 136 -18.31 -18.52 -5.64
CA ALA A 136 -17.27 -18.44 -4.63
C ALA A 136 -17.05 -17.01 -4.13
N CYS A 137 -17.42 -16.00 -4.92
CA CYS A 137 -17.33 -14.59 -4.58
C CYS A 137 -18.71 -13.91 -4.62
N ARG A 138 -18.88 -12.90 -3.78
CA ARG A 138 -20.02 -11.96 -3.89
C ARG A 138 -19.75 -10.97 -5.02
N PRO A 139 -20.77 -10.52 -5.77
CA PRO A 139 -20.59 -9.49 -6.77
C PRO A 139 -20.13 -8.17 -6.15
N PRO A 140 -19.39 -7.32 -6.90
CA PRO A 140 -19.10 -5.97 -6.50
C PRO A 140 -20.38 -5.18 -6.20
N ASP A 141 -20.32 -4.17 -5.34
CA ASP A 141 -21.50 -3.40 -4.96
C ASP A 141 -22.04 -2.58 -6.15
N PRO A 142 -23.25 -2.90 -6.66
CA PRO A 142 -23.79 -2.24 -7.82
C PRO A 142 -24.11 -0.75 -7.57
N LYS A 143 -24.37 -0.35 -6.32
CA LYS A 143 -24.63 1.05 -5.97
C LYS A 143 -23.36 1.90 -6.07
N ILE A 144 -22.22 1.35 -5.70
CA ILE A 144 -20.92 2.00 -5.84
C ILE A 144 -20.56 2.13 -7.31
N LEU A 145 -20.69 1.06 -8.08
CA LEU A 145 -20.37 1.06 -9.50
C LEU A 145 -21.29 2.00 -10.30
N ALA A 146 -22.59 2.01 -10.01
CA ALA A 146 -23.56 2.86 -10.70
C ALA A 146 -23.34 4.36 -10.46
N ARG A 147 -22.78 4.76 -9.31
CA ARG A 147 -22.57 6.16 -8.95
C ARG A 147 -21.68 6.92 -9.92
N PHE A 148 -20.74 6.23 -10.57
CA PHE A 148 -19.73 6.81 -11.44
C PHE A 148 -19.84 6.35 -12.91
N GLY A 149 -20.95 5.67 -13.26
CA GLY A 149 -21.21 5.15 -14.61
C GLY A 149 -20.33 3.96 -14.98
N GLY A 150 -20.53 3.44 -16.18
CA GLY A 150 -19.86 2.22 -16.67
C GLY A 150 -18.35 2.31 -16.90
N VAL A 151 -17.73 3.47 -16.64
CA VAL A 151 -16.30 3.70 -16.92
C VAL A 151 -15.39 2.80 -16.08
N PHE A 152 -15.83 2.39 -14.88
CA PHE A 152 -15.05 1.54 -13.98
C PHE A 152 -15.27 0.04 -14.18
N VAL A 153 -16.25 -0.38 -14.98
CA VAL A 153 -16.66 -1.78 -15.13
C VAL A 153 -16.23 -2.43 -16.46
N SER A 154 -15.28 -1.84 -17.19
CA SER A 154 -14.69 -2.48 -18.34
C SER A 154 -14.00 -3.80 -17.95
N PRO A 155 -14.13 -4.87 -18.75
CA PRO A 155 -13.60 -6.19 -18.41
C PRO A 155 -12.15 -6.20 -17.95
N ARG A 156 -11.29 -5.42 -18.59
CA ARG A 156 -9.85 -5.35 -18.34
C ARG A 156 -9.42 -4.33 -17.29
N ARG A 157 -10.35 -3.55 -16.70
CA ARG A 157 -10.04 -2.65 -15.59
C ARG A 157 -10.00 -3.39 -14.27
N PRO A 158 -9.25 -2.88 -13.27
CA PRO A 158 -9.22 -3.51 -11.95
C PRO A 158 -10.61 -3.59 -11.34
N VAL A 159 -10.94 -4.72 -10.73
CA VAL A 159 -12.19 -4.86 -9.98
C VAL A 159 -12.18 -3.93 -8.77
N THR A 160 -13.29 -3.20 -8.59
CA THR A 160 -13.49 -2.26 -7.48
C THR A 160 -14.88 -2.46 -6.86
N GLY A 161 -15.18 -1.76 -5.76
CA GLY A 161 -16.46 -1.94 -5.07
C GLY A 161 -16.58 -3.27 -4.33
N ILE A 162 -15.46 -3.87 -3.94
CA ILE A 162 -15.34 -5.11 -3.17
C ILE A 162 -14.77 -4.83 -1.78
N SER A 163 -15.21 -5.60 -0.78
CA SER A 163 -14.67 -5.54 0.58
C SER A 163 -13.40 -6.39 0.71
N TRP A 164 -12.69 -6.25 1.82
CA TRP A 164 -11.55 -7.11 2.16
C TRP A 164 -11.91 -8.61 2.14
N ALA A 165 -13.07 -8.96 2.71
CA ALA A 165 -13.54 -10.35 2.72
C ALA A 165 -13.81 -10.88 1.31
N ASP A 166 -14.32 -10.04 0.41
CA ASP A 166 -14.56 -10.41 -1.00
C ASP A 166 -13.23 -10.59 -1.75
N ALA A 167 -12.26 -9.69 -1.52
CA ALA A 167 -10.91 -9.79 -2.09
C ALA A 167 -10.20 -11.08 -1.64
N ARG A 168 -10.27 -11.38 -0.34
CA ARG A 168 -9.72 -12.62 0.24
C ARG A 168 -10.37 -13.87 -0.33
N ALA A 169 -11.70 -13.85 -0.50
CA ALA A 169 -12.44 -14.97 -1.09
C ALA A 169 -12.01 -15.21 -2.54
N TYR A 170 -11.79 -14.15 -3.32
CA TYR A 170 -11.27 -14.27 -4.69
C TYR A 170 -9.87 -14.90 -4.72
N CYS A 171 -8.95 -14.42 -3.90
CA CYS A 171 -7.61 -14.99 -3.86
C CYS A 171 -7.63 -16.47 -3.42
N ALA A 172 -8.49 -16.85 -2.48
CA ALA A 172 -8.68 -18.25 -2.10
C ALA A 172 -9.26 -19.10 -3.26
N PHE A 173 -10.22 -18.56 -4.01
CA PHE A 173 -10.75 -19.21 -5.22
C PHE A 173 -9.66 -19.49 -6.26
N ARG A 174 -8.66 -18.59 -6.38
CA ARG A 174 -7.49 -18.76 -7.26
C ARG A 174 -6.40 -19.65 -6.63
N GLY A 175 -6.62 -20.23 -5.46
CA GLY A 175 -5.64 -21.06 -4.73
C GLY A 175 -4.50 -20.26 -4.11
N GLY A 176 -4.74 -18.99 -3.81
CA GLY A 176 -3.80 -18.07 -3.20
C GLY A 176 -4.37 -17.39 -1.95
N ARG A 177 -3.81 -16.24 -1.62
CA ARG A 177 -4.17 -15.37 -0.49
C ARG A 177 -3.96 -13.91 -0.87
N LEU A 178 -4.40 -13.00 -0.03
CA LEU A 178 -3.96 -11.62 -0.14
C LEU A 178 -2.44 -11.50 0.13
N PRO A 179 -1.73 -10.55 -0.48
CA PRO A 179 -0.35 -10.26 -0.12
C PRO A 179 -0.29 -9.60 1.26
N ARG A 180 0.82 -9.77 1.95
CA ARG A 180 1.14 -9.01 3.16
C ARG A 180 1.66 -7.61 2.78
N GLU A 181 1.57 -6.66 3.68
CA GLU A 181 2.16 -5.32 3.48
C GLU A 181 3.63 -5.39 3.10
N ALA A 182 4.41 -6.18 3.85
CA ALA A 182 5.83 -6.36 3.59
C ALA A 182 6.12 -7.01 2.24
N GLU A 183 5.28 -7.94 1.79
CA GLU A 183 5.41 -8.57 0.47
C GLU A 183 5.19 -7.56 -0.67
N LEU A 184 4.13 -6.74 -0.57
CA LEU A 184 3.89 -5.74 -1.60
C LEU A 184 4.97 -4.67 -1.59
N GLU A 185 5.40 -4.19 -0.41
CA GLU A 185 6.49 -3.21 -0.34
C GLU A 185 7.78 -3.74 -0.95
N ARG A 186 8.15 -5.02 -0.70
CA ARG A 186 9.29 -5.64 -1.37
C ARG A 186 9.12 -5.70 -2.88
N ALA A 187 7.94 -6.07 -3.37
CA ALA A 187 7.67 -6.12 -4.81
C ALA A 187 7.81 -4.75 -5.49
N VAL A 188 7.45 -3.67 -4.79
CA VAL A 188 7.59 -2.29 -5.25
C VAL A 188 9.04 -1.81 -5.17
N ARG A 189 9.70 -2.00 -4.01
CA ARG A 189 11.00 -1.39 -3.68
C ARG A 189 12.20 -2.15 -4.20
N GLY A 190 12.07 -3.45 -4.46
CA GLY A 190 13.23 -4.27 -4.79
C GLY A 190 14.25 -4.32 -3.66
N ASP A 191 15.52 -4.48 -4.04
CA ASP A 191 16.66 -4.54 -3.12
C ASP A 191 17.34 -3.17 -2.94
N ASP A 192 17.03 -2.19 -3.78
CA ASP A 192 17.65 -0.85 -3.81
C ASP A 192 16.88 0.22 -3.04
N GLY A 193 15.73 -0.11 -2.48
CA GLY A 193 14.96 0.80 -1.63
C GLY A 193 14.31 1.98 -2.37
N ARG A 194 14.02 1.81 -3.67
CA ARG A 194 13.43 2.83 -4.54
C ARG A 194 12.11 3.40 -4.02
N ARG A 195 11.85 4.66 -4.39
CA ARG A 195 10.66 5.39 -3.95
C ARG A 195 9.39 4.92 -4.65
N PHE A 196 9.48 4.55 -5.94
CA PHE A 196 8.39 4.07 -6.79
C PHE A 196 8.81 2.78 -7.49
N PRO A 197 7.89 2.01 -8.09
CA PRO A 197 8.26 0.76 -8.76
C PRO A 197 9.33 0.92 -9.85
N TRP A 198 9.32 2.04 -10.58
CA TRP A 198 10.24 2.36 -11.68
C TRP A 198 11.55 3.03 -11.24
N GLY A 199 11.70 3.39 -9.96
CA GLY A 199 12.88 4.10 -9.44
C GLY A 199 12.52 5.29 -8.56
N ASN A 200 13.34 6.36 -8.62
CA ASN A 200 13.17 7.54 -7.77
C ASN A 200 12.61 8.76 -8.50
N GLU A 201 12.46 8.69 -9.82
CA GLU A 201 11.94 9.79 -10.62
C GLU A 201 10.45 10.01 -10.31
N PRO A 202 9.98 11.26 -10.36
CA PRO A 202 8.57 11.57 -10.17
C PRO A 202 7.64 10.75 -11.07
N PRO A 203 6.40 10.44 -10.62
CA PRO A 203 5.43 9.76 -11.45
C PRO A 203 5.02 10.61 -12.66
N THR A 204 4.76 9.92 -13.77
CA THR A 204 4.19 10.49 -14.99
C THR A 204 3.02 9.63 -15.46
N HIS A 205 2.11 10.19 -16.26
CA HIS A 205 0.98 9.43 -16.81
C HIS A 205 1.39 8.33 -17.81
N GLU A 206 2.64 8.30 -18.26
CA GLU A 206 3.20 7.18 -19.02
C GLU A 206 3.55 5.98 -18.13
N ARG A 207 3.85 6.25 -16.86
CA ARG A 207 4.28 5.24 -15.89
C ARG A 207 3.15 4.69 -15.05
N THR A 208 2.12 5.51 -14.78
CA THR A 208 1.05 5.12 -13.87
C THR A 208 -0.18 6.00 -13.98
N VAL A 209 -1.27 5.51 -13.41
CA VAL A 209 -2.57 6.22 -13.33
C VAL A 209 -2.68 6.93 -11.98
N PHE A 210 -2.57 8.25 -11.97
CA PHE A 210 -2.70 9.08 -10.77
C PHE A 210 -3.24 10.46 -11.15
N GLN A 211 -3.81 11.19 -10.19
CA GLN A 211 -4.44 12.52 -10.41
C GLN A 211 -5.42 12.52 -11.60
N THR A 212 -6.18 11.47 -11.75
CA THR A 212 -7.20 11.30 -12.79
C THR A 212 -8.58 11.07 -12.17
N SER A 213 -9.61 11.04 -13.00
CA SER A 213 -11.00 10.78 -12.57
C SER A 213 -11.43 9.31 -12.70
N LYS A 214 -10.55 8.43 -13.19
CA LYS A 214 -10.88 7.03 -13.48
C LYS A 214 -9.63 6.16 -13.48
N THR A 215 -9.83 4.86 -13.29
CA THR A 215 -8.80 3.82 -13.49
C THR A 215 -8.47 3.65 -14.98
N ASP A 216 -7.41 2.90 -15.28
CA ASP A 216 -7.13 2.42 -16.63
C ASP A 216 -7.15 0.88 -16.69
N GLU A 217 -7.01 0.30 -17.88
CA GLU A 217 -6.85 -1.15 -18.03
C GLU A 217 -5.55 -1.60 -17.35
N VAL A 218 -5.58 -2.76 -16.73
CA VAL A 218 -4.38 -3.30 -16.08
C VAL A 218 -3.27 -3.56 -17.11
N GLY A 219 -2.02 -3.27 -16.72
CA GLY A 219 -0.84 -3.41 -17.58
C GLY A 219 -0.73 -2.35 -18.69
N ALA A 220 -1.55 -1.30 -18.68
CA ALA A 220 -1.51 -0.25 -19.71
C ALA A 220 -0.26 0.61 -19.64
N HIS A 221 0.48 0.60 -18.53
CA HIS A 221 1.62 1.47 -18.26
C HIS A 221 2.94 0.69 -18.04
N PRO A 222 3.46 -0.03 -19.04
CA PRO A 222 4.62 -0.91 -18.86
C PRO A 222 5.92 -0.19 -18.47
N SER A 223 6.02 1.12 -18.70
CA SER A 223 7.15 1.95 -18.23
C SER A 223 7.14 2.17 -16.71
N GLY A 224 6.04 1.87 -16.04
CA GLY A 224 5.89 1.88 -14.59
C GLY A 224 6.19 0.55 -13.89
N ARG A 225 6.64 -0.44 -14.64
CA ARG A 225 6.89 -1.80 -14.14
C ARG A 225 7.91 -1.83 -13.01
N GLY A 226 7.60 -2.65 -11.99
CA GLY A 226 8.48 -2.86 -10.84
C GLY A 226 9.67 -3.76 -11.12
N PRO A 227 10.59 -3.87 -10.15
CA PRO A 227 11.89 -4.54 -10.33
C PRO A 227 11.78 -6.02 -10.67
N TYR A 228 10.71 -6.68 -10.26
CA TYR A 228 10.48 -8.11 -10.52
C TYR A 228 9.49 -8.36 -11.67
N GLY A 229 9.15 -7.32 -12.42
CA GLY A 229 8.33 -7.45 -13.64
C GLY A 229 6.83 -7.42 -13.41
N HIS A 230 6.37 -6.88 -12.29
CA HIS A 230 4.96 -6.62 -11.98
C HIS A 230 4.56 -5.23 -12.47
N ASP A 231 3.36 -5.10 -12.99
CA ASP A 231 2.77 -3.86 -13.46
C ASP A 231 1.81 -3.27 -12.40
N ASP A 232 1.49 -2.00 -12.51
CA ASP A 232 0.49 -1.28 -11.70
C ASP A 232 0.73 -1.38 -10.17
N LEU A 233 2.00 -1.50 -9.75
CA LEU A 233 2.38 -1.54 -8.33
C LEU A 233 2.28 -0.17 -7.63
N ALA A 234 1.94 0.89 -8.36
CA ALA A 234 1.68 2.23 -7.84
C ALA A 234 0.65 2.94 -8.71
N GLY A 235 -0.41 3.45 -8.11
CA GLY A 235 -1.54 4.10 -8.81
C GLY A 235 -2.61 3.10 -9.24
N ASN A 236 -3.46 3.51 -10.16
CA ASN A 236 -4.64 2.79 -10.61
C ASN A 236 -5.65 2.53 -9.49
N VAL A 237 -5.48 1.50 -8.66
CA VAL A 237 -6.31 1.28 -7.47
C VAL A 237 -5.46 0.94 -6.24
N TRP A 238 -5.93 1.36 -5.07
CA TRP A 238 -5.48 0.81 -3.80
C TRP A 238 -5.74 -0.69 -3.76
N GLU A 239 -4.90 -1.44 -3.04
CA GLU A 239 -5.00 -2.88 -2.95
C GLU A 239 -5.13 -3.33 -1.50
N TRP A 240 -6.09 -4.24 -1.24
CA TRP A 240 -6.28 -4.85 0.07
C TRP A 240 -5.10 -5.75 0.43
N MET A 241 -4.55 -5.58 1.64
CA MET A 241 -3.54 -6.46 2.23
C MET A 241 -4.17 -7.46 3.20
N GLU A 242 -3.50 -8.58 3.47
CA GLU A 242 -3.93 -9.53 4.50
C GLU A 242 -3.86 -8.92 5.90
N ASP A 243 -2.92 -8.00 6.12
CA ASP A 243 -2.58 -7.46 7.44
C ASP A 243 -3.67 -6.56 8.01
N LEU A 244 -3.76 -6.59 9.35
CA LEU A 244 -4.35 -5.51 10.11
C LEU A 244 -3.46 -4.28 10.01
N TYR A 245 -4.05 -3.10 9.87
CA TYR A 245 -3.30 -1.87 9.95
C TYR A 245 -2.87 -1.60 11.39
N ASP A 246 -1.58 -1.61 11.61
CA ASP A 246 -0.95 -1.30 12.88
C ASP A 246 -0.04 -0.08 12.73
N PRO A 247 -0.37 1.07 13.36
CA PRO A 247 0.46 2.26 13.25
C PRO A 247 1.84 2.10 13.90
N LEU A 248 2.04 1.07 14.73
CA LEU A 248 3.30 0.76 15.40
C LEU A 248 3.96 -0.53 14.89
N ALA A 249 3.48 -1.12 13.77
CA ALA A 249 3.99 -2.39 13.25
C ALA A 249 5.52 -2.41 13.16
N TYR A 250 6.13 -1.32 12.71
CA TYR A 250 7.58 -1.23 12.46
C TYR A 250 8.44 -1.17 13.72
N THR A 251 7.83 -0.98 14.88
CA THR A 251 8.51 -0.97 16.20
C THR A 251 8.17 -2.16 17.07
N ARG A 252 7.29 -3.06 16.60
CA ARG A 252 6.90 -4.26 17.36
C ARG A 252 7.94 -5.37 17.26
N PRO A 253 7.94 -6.34 18.18
CA PRO A 253 8.84 -7.50 18.13
C PRO A 253 8.72 -8.32 16.83
N GLY A 254 7.57 -8.29 16.15
CA GLY A 254 7.33 -8.96 14.87
C GLY A 254 7.79 -8.18 13.63
N ALA A 255 8.31 -6.96 13.78
CA ALA A 255 8.63 -6.07 12.64
C ALA A 255 9.59 -6.71 11.64
N SER A 256 10.63 -7.43 12.10
CA SER A 256 11.60 -8.11 11.22
C SER A 256 10.99 -9.23 10.36
N ARG A 257 9.77 -9.65 10.64
CA ARG A 257 8.98 -10.60 9.83
C ARG A 257 7.81 -9.95 9.11
N GLY A 258 7.68 -8.61 9.22
CA GLY A 258 6.56 -7.86 8.67
C GLY A 258 5.22 -8.24 9.32
N GLU A 259 5.20 -8.53 10.61
CA GLU A 259 4.00 -8.96 11.35
C GLU A 259 3.42 -7.80 12.16
N PRO A 260 2.11 -7.47 11.99
CA PRO A 260 1.43 -6.49 12.83
C PRO A 260 1.16 -7.05 14.23
N GLY A 261 0.73 -6.18 15.14
CA GLY A 261 0.19 -6.60 16.43
C GLY A 261 -1.18 -7.28 16.33
N THR A 262 -1.65 -7.81 17.45
CA THR A 262 -3.03 -8.28 17.58
C THR A 262 -4.01 -7.12 17.50
N CYS A 263 -5.28 -7.41 17.21
CA CYS A 263 -6.32 -6.37 17.14
C CYS A 263 -6.43 -5.57 18.45
N GLU A 264 -6.35 -6.24 19.59
CA GLU A 264 -6.41 -5.60 20.90
C GLU A 264 -5.24 -4.64 21.13
N GLU A 265 -4.00 -5.09 20.85
CA GLU A 265 -2.79 -4.27 20.96
C GLU A 265 -2.82 -3.06 20.03
N ILE A 266 -3.36 -3.23 18.82
CA ILE A 266 -3.49 -2.15 17.84
C ILE A 266 -4.46 -1.07 18.34
N LEU A 267 -5.65 -1.48 18.79
CA LEU A 267 -6.65 -0.54 19.28
C LEU A 267 -6.19 0.18 20.56
N GLU A 268 -5.46 -0.49 21.43
CA GLU A 268 -4.86 0.12 22.61
C GLU A 268 -3.78 1.12 22.22
N ALA A 269 -2.90 0.76 21.29
CA ALA A 269 -1.87 1.66 20.78
C ALA A 269 -2.48 2.93 20.16
N GLN A 270 -3.54 2.79 19.37
CA GLN A 270 -4.24 3.93 18.77
C GLN A 270 -4.86 4.84 19.82
N ARG A 271 -5.49 4.29 20.88
CA ARG A 271 -6.03 5.07 21.99
C ARG A 271 -4.92 5.85 22.71
N ARG A 272 -3.77 5.21 22.97
CA ARG A 272 -2.61 5.84 23.61
C ARG A 272 -2.04 6.97 22.75
N LEU A 273 -1.77 6.74 21.45
CA LEU A 273 -1.27 7.74 20.53
C LEU A 273 -2.18 8.97 20.47
N ARG A 274 -3.49 8.75 20.48
CA ARG A 274 -4.48 9.83 20.51
C ARG A 274 -4.44 10.61 21.82
N ALA A 275 -4.34 9.95 22.96
CA ALA A 275 -4.24 10.59 24.27
C ALA A 275 -2.96 11.44 24.39
N GLU A 276 -1.89 11.04 23.70
CA GLU A 276 -0.62 11.77 23.61
C GLU A 276 -0.64 12.90 22.55
N GLY A 277 -1.76 13.15 21.90
CA GLY A 277 -1.87 14.16 20.84
C GLY A 277 -1.19 13.76 19.51
N LYS A 278 -0.74 12.52 19.38
CA LYS A 278 -0.05 11.99 18.18
C LYS A 278 -1.04 11.44 17.15
N GLN A 279 -2.05 12.20 16.81
CA GLN A 279 -3.18 11.74 15.99
C GLN A 279 -2.83 11.49 14.51
N GLY A 280 -1.70 11.98 14.01
CA GLY A 280 -1.28 11.82 12.61
C GLY A 280 -1.09 10.37 12.13
N PHE A 281 -1.10 9.41 13.05
CA PHE A 281 -0.95 7.99 12.76
C PHE A 281 -2.27 7.25 12.57
N THR A 282 -3.38 7.80 13.02
CA THR A 282 -4.62 7.03 13.12
C THR A 282 -5.54 7.23 11.93
N GLY A 283 -5.33 8.29 11.12
CA GLY A 283 -6.15 8.59 9.93
C GLY A 283 -7.66 8.64 10.16
N SER A 284 -8.14 8.00 11.22
CA SER A 284 -9.55 7.86 11.57
C SER A 284 -9.92 8.74 12.75
N ASN A 285 -10.98 9.50 12.57
CA ASN A 285 -11.62 10.23 13.64
C ASN A 285 -13.13 9.95 13.58
N PRO A 286 -13.72 9.20 14.49
CA PRO A 286 -13.21 8.71 15.79
C PRO A 286 -12.26 7.51 15.70
N ILE A 287 -11.72 7.07 16.86
CA ILE A 287 -10.94 5.80 16.94
C ILE A 287 -11.85 4.67 16.47
N PRO A 288 -11.37 3.78 15.58
CA PRO A 288 -12.13 2.63 15.14
C PRO A 288 -12.57 1.75 16.32
N THR A 289 -13.76 1.21 16.23
CA THR A 289 -14.26 0.21 17.19
C THR A 289 -13.82 -1.21 16.80
N GLU A 290 -13.32 -1.39 15.58
CA GLU A 290 -12.78 -2.62 15.02
C GLU A 290 -11.43 -2.35 14.38
N CYS A 291 -10.60 -3.38 14.26
CA CYS A 291 -9.33 -3.25 13.57
C CYS A 291 -9.54 -3.08 12.07
N GLU A 292 -8.85 -2.09 11.52
CA GLU A 292 -8.87 -1.80 10.09
C GLU A 292 -7.86 -2.68 9.34
N ARG A 293 -8.02 -2.78 8.04
CA ARG A 293 -7.13 -3.50 7.15
C ARG A 293 -6.21 -2.55 6.41
N SER A 294 -4.97 -2.95 6.25
CA SER A 294 -4.01 -2.22 5.44
C SER A 294 -4.39 -2.24 3.97
N ILE A 295 -4.18 -1.12 3.29
CA ILE A 295 -4.23 -0.98 1.84
C ILE A 295 -2.98 -0.25 1.34
N ARG A 296 -2.52 -0.58 0.13
CA ARG A 296 -1.25 -0.11 -0.44
C ARG A 296 -1.41 0.25 -1.92
N ALA A 297 -0.34 0.70 -2.56
CA ALA A 297 -0.17 1.01 -3.98
C ALA A 297 -0.61 2.42 -4.43
N GLY A 298 -1.48 3.11 -3.73
CA GLY A 298 -2.05 4.36 -4.24
C GLY A 298 -3.20 4.13 -5.21
N ALA A 299 -3.87 5.18 -5.66
CA ALA A 299 -4.98 5.06 -6.59
C ALA A 299 -5.02 6.20 -7.60
N TYR A 300 -5.85 6.03 -8.65
CA TYR A 300 -6.02 6.95 -9.78
C TYR A 300 -6.29 8.41 -9.39
N ASN A 301 -6.91 8.67 -8.26
CA ASN A 301 -7.31 10.00 -7.79
C ASN A 301 -6.39 10.60 -6.72
N TYR A 302 -5.27 9.93 -6.41
CA TYR A 302 -4.28 10.41 -5.46
C TYR A 302 -3.12 11.14 -6.16
N ASP A 303 -2.34 11.89 -5.39
CA ASP A 303 -1.12 12.56 -5.84
C ASP A 303 0.11 11.66 -5.74
N ALA A 304 1.27 12.19 -6.08
CA ALA A 304 2.54 11.47 -6.06
C ALA A 304 2.94 10.92 -4.69
N ASP A 305 2.52 11.57 -3.60
CA ASP A 305 2.84 11.11 -2.25
C ASP A 305 2.06 9.85 -1.88
N GLY A 306 0.84 9.71 -2.40
CA GLY A 306 0.04 8.49 -2.27
C GLY A 306 0.63 7.26 -2.97
N LEU A 307 1.51 7.48 -3.97
CA LEU A 307 2.11 6.42 -4.79
C LEU A 307 3.45 5.88 -4.26
N ARG A 308 3.98 6.47 -3.19
CA ARG A 308 5.28 6.04 -2.62
C ARG A 308 5.23 4.60 -2.15
N SER A 309 6.31 3.87 -2.38
CA SER A 309 6.46 2.47 -1.96
C SER A 309 6.18 2.24 -0.47
N THR A 310 6.46 3.24 0.37
CA THR A 310 6.29 3.18 1.81
C THR A 310 4.93 3.64 2.31
N ASN A 311 4.13 4.29 1.44
CA ASN A 311 2.86 4.87 1.85
C ASN A 311 1.87 3.81 2.33
N ARG A 312 1.23 4.07 3.47
CA ARG A 312 0.30 3.17 4.15
C ARG A 312 -1.05 3.86 4.34
N VAL A 313 -2.11 3.16 4.00
CA VAL A 313 -3.49 3.61 4.22
C VAL A 313 -4.30 2.45 4.78
N HIS A 314 -5.44 2.73 5.38
CA HIS A 314 -6.26 1.73 6.03
C HIS A 314 -7.75 2.07 5.96
N HIS A 315 -8.57 1.03 6.01
CA HIS A 315 -10.02 1.15 6.13
C HIS A 315 -10.61 -0.06 6.87
N PRO A 316 -11.81 0.09 7.46
CA PRO A 316 -12.60 -1.05 7.91
C PRO A 316 -12.72 -2.09 6.80
N GLY A 317 -12.49 -3.37 7.14
CA GLY A 317 -12.54 -4.45 6.16
C GLY A 317 -13.91 -4.63 5.48
N SER A 318 -14.96 -4.06 6.04
CA SER A 318 -16.32 -4.03 5.49
C SER A 318 -16.50 -2.99 4.36
N PHE A 319 -15.60 -2.02 4.23
CA PHE A 319 -15.72 -0.95 3.23
C PHE A 319 -15.60 -1.50 1.81
N ARG A 320 -16.40 -0.90 0.93
CA ARG A 320 -16.40 -1.16 -0.51
C ARG A 320 -16.19 0.16 -1.21
N LEU A 321 -14.99 0.37 -1.74
CA LEU A 321 -14.58 1.65 -2.32
C LEU A 321 -14.33 1.50 -3.81
N LEU A 322 -14.63 2.56 -4.57
CA LEU A 322 -14.39 2.59 -6.02
C LEU A 322 -12.89 2.66 -6.37
N MET A 323 -12.07 3.07 -5.41
CA MET A 323 -10.63 3.24 -5.57
C MET A 323 -9.81 2.06 -5.01
N THR A 324 -10.48 0.99 -4.53
CA THR A 324 -9.78 -0.14 -3.90
C THR A 324 -10.14 -1.44 -4.60
N GLY A 325 -9.13 -2.14 -5.04
CA GLY A 325 -9.14 -3.44 -5.71
C GLY A 325 -8.30 -4.47 -4.97
N VAL A 326 -7.73 -5.41 -5.71
CA VAL A 326 -6.96 -6.54 -5.17
C VAL A 326 -5.98 -7.09 -6.19
N ARG A 327 -4.84 -7.58 -5.72
CA ARG A 327 -4.00 -8.59 -6.36
C ARG A 327 -3.74 -9.73 -5.38
N CYS A 328 -3.44 -10.93 -5.88
CA CYS A 328 -3.24 -12.10 -5.05
C CYS A 328 -1.77 -12.48 -4.95
N ALA A 329 -1.41 -13.09 -3.83
CA ALA A 329 -0.14 -13.74 -3.61
C ALA A 329 -0.33 -15.24 -3.41
N ARG A 330 0.76 -16.02 -3.61
CA ARG A 330 0.78 -17.46 -3.34
C ARG A 330 2.16 -17.86 -2.84
N SER A 331 2.22 -18.66 -1.79
CA SER A 331 3.49 -19.26 -1.36
C SER A 331 3.93 -20.31 -2.38
N PRO A 332 5.22 -20.42 -2.69
CA PRO A 332 5.74 -21.60 -3.38
C PRO A 332 5.36 -22.85 -2.58
N GLY A 333 4.99 -23.91 -3.26
CA GLY A 333 4.63 -25.19 -2.60
C GLY A 333 5.84 -25.84 -1.95
#